data_2057f0d2b6878959364a129c25870e30
#
_entry.id   2057f0d2b6878959364a129c25870e30
#
_cell.length_a   1.000
_cell.length_b   1.000
_cell.length_c   1.000
_cell.angle_alpha   90.00
_cell.angle_beta   90.00
_cell.angle_gamma   90.00
#
_symmetry.space_group_name_H-M   'P 1'
#
loop_
_entity.id
_entity.type
_entity.pdbx_description
1 polymer ?
#
loop_
_entity_poly.entity_id
_entity_poly.type
_entity_poly.pdbx_seq_one_letter_code
_entity_poly.pdbx_strand_id
1 'polypeptide(L)'
;RVGVIDEKGEEIYADKIGLVIARNLSNTYKNSKFIVDVKSTGLYIDDEILIKNNCKTIYWKTGHSHIKRKVNREKALAGFEKSGHFFFNNPIGYGYDDGISSAIQICKLLDNENKKMNSIINSLPKTFQSPTMAPFCKDEEKYNVVEKLVERVKEIKNKKIKIDDKFIKEILTVNGGRFVLDDGSWGLIR
;
A
#
# COMPACT_ATOMS: atom_id res chain seq x y z
N ARG A 1 -6.31 -14.12 4.55
CA ARG A 1 -6.15 -13.36 3.29
C ARG A 1 -7.47 -13.28 2.57
N VAL A 2 -7.62 -12.25 1.75
CA VAL A 2 -8.73 -12.12 0.80
C VAL A 2 -8.16 -11.92 -0.60
N GLY A 3 -8.74 -12.59 -1.59
CA GLY A 3 -8.53 -12.38 -3.01
C GLY A 3 -9.85 -11.91 -3.63
N VAL A 4 -9.77 -11.08 -4.65
CA VAL A 4 -10.93 -10.55 -5.36
C VAL A 4 -10.76 -10.77 -6.86
N ILE A 5 -11.82 -11.28 -7.46
CA ILE A 5 -11.94 -11.45 -8.91
C ILE A 5 -13.15 -10.60 -9.34
N ASP A 6 -13.01 -9.87 -10.43
CA ASP A 6 -14.11 -9.08 -10.97
C ASP A 6 -15.12 -9.93 -11.76
N GLU A 7 -16.18 -9.31 -12.23
CA GLU A 7 -17.23 -9.98 -13.01
C GLU A 7 -16.79 -10.47 -14.42
N LYS A 8 -15.55 -10.21 -14.81
CA LYS A 8 -14.92 -10.70 -16.05
C LYS A 8 -13.99 -11.89 -15.80
N GLY A 9 -13.77 -12.24 -14.53
CA GLY A 9 -12.84 -13.28 -14.12
C GLY A 9 -11.40 -12.78 -13.95
N GLU A 10 -11.17 -11.46 -13.94
CA GLU A 10 -9.83 -10.88 -13.78
C GLU A 10 -9.49 -10.71 -12.31
N GLU A 11 -8.29 -11.15 -11.92
CA GLU A 11 -7.77 -10.98 -10.57
C GLU A 11 -7.42 -9.50 -10.32
N ILE A 12 -7.85 -8.99 -9.18
CA ILE A 12 -7.55 -7.62 -8.75
C ILE A 12 -6.47 -7.63 -7.68
N TYR A 13 -5.42 -6.85 -7.88
CA TYR A 13 -4.36 -6.69 -6.88
C TYR A 13 -4.92 -6.22 -5.53
N ALA A 14 -4.55 -6.92 -4.47
CA ALA A 14 -5.10 -6.69 -3.13
C ALA A 14 -4.80 -5.27 -2.59
N ASP A 15 -3.70 -4.64 -2.99
CA ASP A 15 -3.40 -3.26 -2.61
C ASP A 15 -4.36 -2.24 -3.24
N LYS A 16 -4.89 -2.51 -4.44
CA LYS A 16 -5.97 -1.70 -5.04
C LYS A 16 -7.30 -1.93 -4.34
N ILE A 17 -7.61 -3.17 -3.96
CA ILE A 17 -8.79 -3.49 -3.13
C ILE A 17 -8.70 -2.77 -1.78
N GLY A 18 -7.54 -2.80 -1.12
CA GLY A 18 -7.32 -2.05 0.11
C GLY A 18 -7.56 -0.55 -0.06
N LEU A 19 -7.13 0.04 -1.18
CA LEU A 19 -7.35 1.46 -1.47
C LEU A 19 -8.84 1.79 -1.63
N VAL A 20 -9.60 1.02 -2.41
CA VAL A 20 -11.04 1.31 -2.59
C VAL A 20 -11.84 1.07 -1.31
N ILE A 21 -11.45 0.10 -0.48
CA ILE A 21 -12.00 -0.06 0.87
C ILE A 21 -11.66 1.17 1.73
N ALA A 22 -10.42 1.65 1.71
CA ALA A 22 -10.01 2.84 2.45
C ALA A 22 -10.82 4.08 2.04
N ARG A 23 -11.06 4.28 0.73
CA ARG A 23 -11.95 5.33 0.21
C ARG A 23 -13.36 5.21 0.80
N ASN A 24 -13.96 4.02 0.70
CA ASN A 24 -15.31 3.78 1.23
C ASN A 24 -15.40 4.05 2.73
N LEU A 25 -14.45 3.54 3.51
CA LEU A 25 -14.38 3.77 4.94
C LEU A 25 -14.17 5.24 5.29
N SER A 26 -13.38 5.97 4.52
CA SER A 26 -13.08 7.39 4.75
C SER A 26 -14.31 8.28 4.62
N ASN A 27 -15.33 7.87 3.86
CA ASN A 27 -16.58 8.61 3.72
C ASN A 27 -17.37 8.66 5.04
N THR A 28 -17.31 7.57 5.82
CA THR A 28 -17.95 7.48 7.14
C THR A 28 -17.00 7.92 8.26
N TYR A 29 -15.73 7.54 8.18
CA TYR A 29 -14.72 7.78 9.22
C TYR A 29 -13.67 8.76 8.71
N LYS A 30 -14.00 10.05 8.68
CA LYS A 30 -13.06 11.14 8.32
C LYS A 30 -11.93 11.25 9.31
N ASN A 31 -10.84 11.90 8.93
CA ASN A 31 -9.63 12.10 9.75
C ASN A 31 -8.95 10.78 10.18
N SER A 32 -9.25 9.67 9.50
CA SER A 32 -8.71 8.37 9.84
C SER A 32 -7.28 8.18 9.37
N LYS A 33 -6.58 7.25 10.03
CA LYS A 33 -5.28 6.76 9.57
C LYS A 33 -5.42 5.39 8.94
N PHE A 34 -4.65 5.16 7.89
CA PHE A 34 -4.49 3.85 7.26
C PHE A 34 -3.01 3.44 7.25
N ILE A 35 -2.73 2.21 7.64
CA ILE A 35 -1.37 1.63 7.59
C ILE A 35 -1.29 0.77 6.34
N VAL A 36 -0.26 0.99 5.52
CA VAL A 36 -0.10 0.28 4.25
C VAL A 36 1.32 -0.27 4.19
N ASP A 37 1.50 -1.48 3.69
CA ASP A 37 2.85 -2.02 3.57
C ASP A 37 3.64 -1.36 2.42
N VAL A 38 4.96 -1.30 2.57
CA VAL A 38 5.84 -0.61 1.60
C VAL A 38 5.83 -1.20 0.19
N LYS A 39 5.25 -2.39 0.00
CA LYS A 39 5.09 -3.04 -1.31
C LYS A 39 3.84 -2.59 -2.06
N SER A 40 2.91 -1.96 -1.39
CA SER A 40 1.63 -1.54 -1.95
C SER A 40 1.76 -0.34 -2.88
N THR A 41 0.75 -0.17 -3.71
CA THR A 41 0.67 0.93 -4.71
C THR A 41 0.93 2.31 -4.09
N GLY A 42 1.50 3.21 -4.90
CA GLY A 42 1.71 4.62 -4.52
C GLY A 42 0.42 5.44 -4.45
N LEU A 43 -0.66 4.95 -5.03
CA LEU A 43 -1.93 5.69 -5.14
C LEU A 43 -2.54 6.15 -3.82
N TYR A 44 -2.19 5.53 -2.70
CA TYR A 44 -2.71 5.92 -1.38
C TYR A 44 -2.32 7.33 -0.94
N ILE A 45 -1.18 7.86 -1.43
CA ILE A 45 -0.66 9.17 -0.96
C ILE A 45 -1.40 10.33 -1.61
N ASP A 46 -1.63 10.22 -2.92
CA ASP A 46 -2.22 11.29 -3.72
C ASP A 46 -3.71 11.03 -4.02
N ASP A 47 -4.35 10.16 -3.24
CA ASP A 47 -5.75 9.81 -3.43
C ASP A 47 -6.68 10.96 -3.03
N GLU A 48 -7.40 11.51 -4.00
CA GLU A 48 -8.27 12.69 -3.83
C GLU A 48 -9.36 12.50 -2.77
N ILE A 49 -9.92 11.27 -2.66
CA ILE A 49 -10.97 10.97 -1.68
C ILE A 49 -10.39 10.91 -0.27
N LEU A 50 -9.24 10.25 -0.11
CA LEU A 50 -8.56 10.19 1.19
C LEU A 50 -8.11 11.58 1.64
N ILE A 51 -7.56 12.38 0.73
CA ILE A 51 -7.16 13.77 1.00
C ILE A 51 -8.36 14.63 1.38
N LYS A 52 -9.45 14.59 0.59
CA LYS A 52 -10.70 15.32 0.86
C LYS A 52 -11.29 15.00 2.22
N ASN A 53 -11.20 13.73 2.64
CA ASN A 53 -11.68 13.26 3.94
C ASN A 53 -10.66 13.43 5.06
N ASN A 54 -9.55 14.15 4.82
CA ASN A 54 -8.46 14.42 5.75
C ASN A 54 -7.86 13.15 6.37
N CYS A 55 -7.79 12.08 5.59
CA CYS A 55 -7.19 10.81 6.01
C CYS A 55 -5.68 10.80 5.80
N LYS A 56 -4.96 10.06 6.64
CA LYS A 56 -3.51 9.93 6.56
C LYS A 56 -3.10 8.49 6.29
N THR A 57 -2.35 8.27 5.22
CA THR A 57 -1.71 6.99 4.93
C THR A 57 -0.29 6.94 5.48
N ILE A 58 0.08 5.84 6.13
CA ILE A 58 1.41 5.59 6.68
C ILE A 58 1.94 4.29 6.10
N TYR A 59 3.00 4.36 5.29
CA TYR A 59 3.71 3.18 4.82
C TYR A 59 4.53 2.56 5.94
N TRP A 60 4.47 1.22 6.06
CA TRP A 60 5.13 0.50 7.13
C TRP A 60 5.75 -0.81 6.65
N LYS A 61 6.49 -1.47 7.56
CA LYS A 61 7.13 -2.76 7.30
C LYS A 61 6.12 -3.80 6.86
N THR A 62 6.43 -4.56 5.81
CA THR A 62 5.66 -5.74 5.39
C THR A 62 5.68 -6.81 6.48
N GLY A 63 4.57 -7.50 6.62
CA GLY A 63 4.37 -8.63 7.52
C GLY A 63 3.26 -8.38 8.53
N HIS A 64 2.35 -9.36 8.63
CA HIS A 64 1.10 -9.19 9.40
C HIS A 64 1.33 -8.74 10.85
N SER A 65 2.38 -9.24 11.52
CA SER A 65 2.71 -8.84 12.90
C SER A 65 3.17 -7.39 12.99
N HIS A 66 3.84 -6.87 11.96
CA HIS A 66 4.29 -5.47 11.91
C HIS A 66 3.12 -4.52 11.63
N ILE A 67 2.27 -4.87 10.64
CA ILE A 67 1.09 -4.07 10.31
C ILE A 67 0.10 -4.05 11.48
N LYS A 68 -0.24 -5.21 12.05
CA LYS A 68 -1.11 -5.34 13.22
C LYS A 68 -0.67 -4.42 14.38
N ARG A 69 0.61 -4.50 14.76
CA ARG A 69 1.16 -3.66 15.84
C ARG A 69 1.08 -2.17 15.49
N LYS A 70 1.37 -1.81 14.25
CA LYS A 70 1.33 -0.42 13.81
C LYS A 70 -0.10 0.12 13.78
N VAL A 71 -1.07 -0.65 13.28
CA VAL A 71 -2.50 -0.30 13.30
C VAL A 71 -2.95 0.02 14.72
N ASN A 72 -2.65 -0.85 15.69
CA ASN A 72 -3.03 -0.63 17.08
C ASN A 72 -2.30 0.56 17.71
N ARG A 73 -0.98 0.70 17.50
CA ARG A 73 -0.17 1.79 18.05
C ARG A 73 -0.63 3.17 17.56
N GLU A 74 -0.93 3.28 16.26
CA GLU A 74 -1.37 4.54 15.65
C GLU A 74 -2.86 4.79 15.84
N LYS A 75 -3.61 3.83 16.44
CA LYS A 75 -5.08 3.84 16.47
C LYS A 75 -5.63 4.04 15.05
N ALA A 76 -4.99 3.42 14.06
CA ALA A 76 -5.41 3.50 12.68
C ALA A 76 -6.71 2.71 12.48
N LEU A 77 -7.58 3.19 11.58
CA LEU A 77 -8.86 2.56 11.29
C LEU A 77 -8.68 1.21 10.62
N ALA A 78 -7.70 1.12 9.71
CA ALA A 78 -7.37 -0.15 9.04
C ALA A 78 -5.91 -0.20 8.62
N GLY A 79 -5.45 -1.43 8.31
CA GLY A 79 -4.18 -1.72 7.68
C GLY A 79 -4.35 -2.64 6.48
N PHE A 80 -3.51 -2.47 5.46
CA PHE A 80 -3.59 -3.21 4.20
C PHE A 80 -2.20 -3.67 3.76
N GLU A 81 -2.09 -4.96 3.42
CA GLU A 81 -0.91 -5.52 2.77
C GLU A 81 -1.19 -5.91 1.33
N LYS A 82 -0.22 -5.72 0.45
CA LYS A 82 -0.27 -6.18 -0.94
C LYS A 82 -0.56 -7.67 -1.08
N SER A 83 -0.28 -8.46 -0.04
CA SER A 83 -0.55 -9.90 0.01
C SER A 83 -2.00 -10.27 0.35
N GLY A 84 -2.89 -9.28 0.55
CA GLY A 84 -4.31 -9.52 0.86
C GLY A 84 -4.60 -9.76 2.35
N HIS A 85 -3.67 -9.45 3.25
CA HIS A 85 -3.94 -9.39 4.69
C HIS A 85 -4.48 -8.00 5.03
N PHE A 86 -5.70 -7.95 5.54
CA PHE A 86 -6.38 -6.70 5.91
C PHE A 86 -6.74 -6.72 7.38
N PHE A 87 -6.56 -5.59 8.03
CA PHE A 87 -6.68 -5.40 9.48
C PHE A 87 -7.66 -4.26 9.72
N PHE A 88 -8.83 -4.55 10.27
CA PHE A 88 -9.81 -3.52 10.63
C PHE A 88 -9.80 -3.32 12.13
N ASN A 89 -9.61 -2.08 12.57
CA ASN A 89 -9.58 -1.73 13.98
C ASN A 89 -10.92 -1.13 14.42
N ASN A 90 -11.04 -0.85 15.72
CA ASN A 90 -12.24 -0.23 16.28
C ASN A 90 -12.62 1.06 15.51
N PRO A 91 -13.91 1.27 15.16
CA PRO A 91 -15.09 0.49 15.55
C PRO A 91 -15.46 -0.66 14.58
N ILE A 92 -14.66 -0.94 13.55
CA ILE A 92 -14.98 -1.93 12.50
C ILE A 92 -14.60 -3.35 12.94
N GLY A 93 -13.48 -3.50 13.62
CA GLY A 93 -12.91 -4.77 14.03
C GLY A 93 -11.96 -4.59 15.21
N TYR A 94 -11.09 -5.57 15.42
CA TYR A 94 -10.21 -5.67 16.60
C TYR A 94 -8.72 -5.45 16.26
N GLY A 95 -8.39 -4.99 15.06
CA GLY A 95 -7.03 -4.66 14.66
C GLY A 95 -6.15 -5.86 14.29
N TYR A 96 -6.72 -7.03 14.01
CA TYR A 96 -6.00 -8.18 13.52
C TYR A 96 -6.48 -8.62 12.13
N ASP A 97 -5.70 -9.48 11.48
CA ASP A 97 -5.99 -10.02 10.15
C ASP A 97 -7.21 -10.93 10.20
N ASP A 98 -8.23 -10.60 9.40
CA ASP A 98 -9.48 -11.33 9.33
C ASP A 98 -10.02 -11.34 7.89
N GLY A 99 -9.94 -12.50 7.24
CA GLY A 99 -10.42 -12.69 5.87
C GLY A 99 -11.93 -12.58 5.73
N ILE A 100 -12.71 -12.97 6.76
CA ILE A 100 -14.18 -12.88 6.76
C ILE A 100 -14.60 -11.42 6.86
N SER A 101 -14.05 -10.68 7.82
CA SER A 101 -14.28 -9.25 7.94
C SER A 101 -13.87 -8.50 6.67
N SER A 102 -12.77 -8.91 6.04
CA SER A 102 -12.32 -8.34 4.76
C SER A 102 -13.34 -8.56 3.65
N ALA A 103 -13.90 -9.76 3.51
CA ALA A 103 -14.94 -10.06 2.55
C ALA A 103 -16.21 -9.24 2.80
N ILE A 104 -16.62 -9.10 4.06
CA ILE A 104 -17.77 -8.27 4.45
C ILE A 104 -17.55 -6.79 4.06
N GLN A 105 -16.34 -6.25 4.26
CA GLN A 105 -16.04 -4.86 3.85
C GLN A 105 -16.07 -4.69 2.33
N ILE A 106 -15.71 -5.71 1.55
CA ILE A 106 -15.82 -5.69 0.09
C ILE A 106 -17.30 -5.71 -0.34
N CYS A 107 -18.13 -6.54 0.29
CA CYS A 107 -19.57 -6.56 0.02
C CYS A 107 -20.23 -5.21 0.35
N LYS A 108 -19.87 -4.60 1.49
CA LYS A 108 -20.34 -3.25 1.86
C LYS A 108 -19.89 -2.18 0.88
N LEU A 109 -18.66 -2.26 0.36
CA LEU A 109 -18.17 -1.36 -0.67
C LEU A 109 -19.04 -1.46 -1.93
N LEU A 110 -19.31 -2.67 -2.41
CA LEU A 110 -20.14 -2.91 -3.61
C LEU A 110 -21.58 -2.40 -3.42
N ASP A 111 -22.17 -2.63 -2.25
CA ASP A 111 -23.51 -2.16 -1.90
C ASP A 111 -23.56 -0.61 -1.87
N ASN A 112 -22.61 0.03 -1.20
CA ASN A 112 -22.54 1.49 -1.10
C ASN A 112 -22.31 2.17 -2.45
N GLU A 113 -21.45 1.61 -3.30
CA GLU A 113 -21.14 2.16 -4.62
C GLU A 113 -22.22 1.86 -5.65
N ASN A 114 -23.00 0.80 -5.47
CA ASN A 114 -23.96 0.28 -6.43
C ASN A 114 -23.37 0.12 -7.85
N LYS A 115 -22.14 -0.36 -7.92
CA LYS A 115 -21.34 -0.53 -9.13
C LYS A 115 -20.67 -1.91 -9.14
N LYS A 116 -20.37 -2.40 -10.35
CA LYS A 116 -19.55 -3.59 -10.52
C LYS A 116 -18.10 -3.32 -10.11
N MET A 117 -17.42 -4.34 -9.62
CA MET A 117 -16.03 -4.23 -9.13
C MET A 117 -15.08 -3.71 -10.21
N ASN A 118 -15.18 -4.19 -11.44
CA ASN A 118 -14.37 -3.70 -12.56
C ASN A 118 -14.55 -2.18 -12.77
N SER A 119 -15.78 -1.67 -12.67
CA SER A 119 -16.03 -0.22 -12.80
C SER A 119 -15.38 0.58 -11.68
N ILE A 120 -15.42 0.08 -10.44
CA ILE A 120 -14.78 0.72 -9.28
C ILE A 120 -13.26 0.78 -9.49
N ILE A 121 -12.64 -0.34 -9.87
CA ILE A 121 -11.19 -0.43 -10.08
C ILE A 121 -10.74 0.43 -11.27
N ASN A 122 -11.49 0.47 -12.35
CA ASN A 122 -11.18 1.30 -13.51
C ASN A 122 -11.33 2.81 -13.26
N SER A 123 -11.95 3.22 -12.14
CA SER A 123 -11.95 4.62 -11.70
C SER A 123 -10.63 5.05 -11.05
N LEU A 124 -9.77 4.10 -10.69
CA LEU A 124 -8.42 4.40 -10.20
C LEU A 124 -7.49 4.80 -11.35
N PRO A 125 -6.49 5.64 -11.10
CA PRO A 125 -5.43 5.88 -12.08
C PRO A 125 -4.79 4.57 -12.54
N LYS A 126 -4.54 4.48 -13.85
CA LYS A 126 -3.88 3.30 -14.43
C LYS A 126 -2.44 3.24 -13.94
N THR A 127 -2.04 2.10 -13.41
CA THR A 127 -0.67 1.84 -12.94
C THR A 127 -0.09 0.61 -13.60
N PHE A 128 1.23 0.62 -13.76
CA PHE A 128 2.01 -0.51 -14.29
C PHE A 128 2.91 -1.04 -13.18
N GLN A 129 3.19 -2.33 -13.21
CA GLN A 129 4.03 -2.98 -12.22
C GLN A 129 4.93 -4.01 -12.92
N SER A 130 6.21 -3.98 -12.58
CA SER A 130 7.14 -5.06 -12.95
C SER A 130 6.93 -6.29 -12.05
N PRO A 131 7.29 -7.48 -12.50
CA PRO A 131 7.46 -8.62 -11.61
C PRO A 131 8.47 -8.32 -10.50
N THR A 132 8.32 -8.99 -9.35
CA THR A 132 9.36 -8.95 -8.31
C THR A 132 10.60 -9.68 -8.80
N MET A 133 11.74 -9.00 -8.79
CA MET A 133 13.03 -9.61 -9.12
C MET A 133 13.73 -10.04 -7.83
N ALA A 134 14.28 -11.26 -7.83
CA ALA A 134 15.04 -11.81 -6.72
C ALA A 134 16.42 -12.25 -7.23
N PRO A 135 17.37 -11.31 -7.44
CA PRO A 135 18.73 -11.65 -7.83
C PRO A 135 19.39 -12.47 -6.71
N PHE A 136 20.28 -13.37 -7.12
CA PHE A 136 21.02 -14.18 -6.15
C PHE A 136 21.84 -13.30 -5.21
N CYS A 137 21.71 -13.54 -3.91
CA CYS A 137 22.53 -12.96 -2.86
C CYS A 137 22.71 -14.00 -1.75
N LYS A 138 23.92 -14.10 -1.20
CA LYS A 138 24.17 -14.98 -0.06
C LYS A 138 23.40 -14.49 1.16
N ASP A 139 22.89 -15.41 1.95
CA ASP A 139 22.01 -15.11 3.09
C ASP A 139 22.69 -14.22 4.13
N GLU A 140 23.99 -14.43 4.35
CA GLU A 140 24.79 -13.63 5.30
C GLU A 140 25.03 -12.19 4.81
N GLU A 141 24.97 -11.95 3.50
CA GLU A 141 25.29 -10.66 2.88
C GLU A 141 24.05 -9.79 2.59
N LYS A 142 22.86 -10.39 2.56
CA LYS A 142 21.63 -9.76 2.07
C LYS A 142 21.30 -8.40 2.72
N TYR A 143 21.49 -8.30 4.03
CA TYR A 143 21.21 -7.04 4.74
C TYR A 143 22.22 -5.96 4.39
N ASN A 144 23.51 -6.31 4.36
CA ASN A 144 24.58 -5.38 4.01
C ASN A 144 24.45 -4.88 2.55
N VAL A 145 24.08 -5.78 1.63
CA VAL A 145 23.82 -5.41 0.22
C VAL A 145 22.66 -4.43 0.13
N VAL A 146 21.55 -4.69 0.83
CA VAL A 146 20.40 -3.78 0.85
C VAL A 146 20.78 -2.42 1.43
N GLU A 147 21.53 -2.38 2.55
CA GLU A 147 21.99 -1.12 3.15
C GLU A 147 22.86 -0.31 2.19
N LYS A 148 23.85 -0.93 1.54
CA LYS A 148 24.70 -0.26 0.54
C LYS A 148 23.88 0.29 -0.65
N LEU A 149 22.90 -0.47 -1.12
CA LEU A 149 22.03 0.00 -2.20
C LEU A 149 21.16 1.19 -1.77
N VAL A 150 20.62 1.16 -0.55
CA VAL A 150 19.85 2.28 0.02
C VAL A 150 20.72 3.52 0.15
N GLU A 151 21.98 3.39 0.64
CA GLU A 151 22.91 4.51 0.70
C GLU A 151 23.23 5.07 -0.69
N ARG A 152 23.39 4.20 -1.68
CA ARG A 152 23.60 4.65 -3.06
C ARG A 152 22.39 5.42 -3.61
N VAL A 153 21.17 4.99 -3.30
CA VAL A 153 19.95 5.71 -3.67
C VAL A 153 19.87 7.09 -2.99
N LYS A 154 20.29 7.19 -1.72
CA LYS A 154 20.40 8.47 -1.01
C LYS A 154 21.44 9.41 -1.66
N GLU A 155 22.60 8.88 -2.05
CA GLU A 155 23.61 9.67 -2.78
C GLU A 155 23.05 10.22 -4.10
N ILE A 156 22.35 9.37 -4.88
CA ILE A 156 21.71 9.76 -6.14
C ILE A 156 20.77 10.94 -5.89
N LYS A 157 19.91 10.83 -4.86
CA LYS A 157 18.99 11.91 -4.46
C LYS A 157 19.75 13.19 -4.09
N ASN A 158 20.77 13.10 -3.21
CA ASN A 158 21.51 14.23 -2.72
C ASN A 158 22.30 14.97 -3.82
N LYS A 159 22.86 14.20 -4.75
CA LYS A 159 23.57 14.72 -5.93
C LYS A 159 22.64 15.17 -7.06
N LYS A 160 21.31 15.05 -6.87
CA LYS A 160 20.30 15.35 -7.89
C LYS A 160 20.59 14.65 -9.23
N ILE A 161 21.01 13.39 -9.17
CA ILE A 161 21.22 12.57 -10.36
C ILE A 161 19.86 12.03 -10.80
N LYS A 162 19.56 12.13 -12.06
CA LYS A 162 18.31 11.60 -12.65
C LYS A 162 18.38 10.08 -12.82
N ILE A 163 17.24 9.45 -12.64
CA ILE A 163 16.97 8.05 -13.00
C ILE A 163 15.90 8.11 -14.08
N ASP A 164 16.25 7.72 -15.31
CA ASP A 164 15.34 7.77 -16.47
C ASP A 164 14.63 9.14 -16.59
N ASP A 165 15.45 10.21 -16.62
CA ASP A 165 15.03 11.62 -16.66
C ASP A 165 14.22 12.17 -15.48
N LYS A 166 14.05 11.39 -14.41
CA LYS A 166 13.28 11.75 -13.21
C LYS A 166 14.16 11.89 -11.97
N PHE A 167 13.76 12.75 -11.05
CA PHE A 167 14.44 12.92 -9.76
C PHE A 167 13.79 12.09 -8.65
N ILE A 168 14.59 11.67 -7.68
CA ILE A 168 14.08 11.04 -6.46
C ILE A 168 13.46 12.12 -5.57
N LYS A 169 12.12 12.10 -5.44
CA LYS A 169 11.36 12.99 -4.56
C LYS A 169 11.49 12.58 -3.10
N GLU A 170 11.31 11.30 -2.79
CA GLU A 170 11.26 10.78 -1.44
C GLU A 170 11.95 9.41 -1.31
N ILE A 171 12.48 9.12 -0.11
CA ILE A 171 13.01 7.80 0.24
C ILE A 171 12.45 7.40 1.61
N LEU A 172 11.79 6.24 1.66
CA LEU A 172 11.26 5.63 2.87
C LEU A 172 12.12 4.42 3.25
N THR A 173 12.75 4.46 4.43
CA THR A 173 13.70 3.42 4.87
C THR A 173 13.14 2.50 5.96
N VAL A 174 11.82 2.35 6.04
CA VAL A 174 11.18 1.54 7.09
C VAL A 174 11.35 0.03 6.91
N ASN A 175 11.64 -0.44 5.67
CA ASN A 175 11.89 -1.85 5.35
C ASN A 175 12.70 -1.95 4.06
N GLY A 176 14.01 -1.84 4.16
CA GLY A 176 14.88 -1.56 3.02
C GLY A 176 14.73 -0.11 2.56
N GLY A 177 14.68 0.14 1.27
CA GLY A 177 14.49 1.48 0.72
C GLY A 177 13.42 1.52 -0.36
N ARG A 178 12.31 2.22 -0.10
CA ARG A 178 11.35 2.61 -1.12
C ARG A 178 11.68 4.03 -1.56
N PHE A 179 12.00 4.23 -2.82
CA PHE A 179 12.22 5.55 -3.40
C PHE A 179 11.10 5.91 -4.35
N VAL A 180 10.65 7.14 -4.28
CA VAL A 180 9.55 7.68 -5.10
C VAL A 180 10.14 8.75 -6.00
N LEU A 181 9.84 8.69 -7.28
CA LEU A 181 10.26 9.66 -8.28
C LEU A 181 9.24 10.82 -8.36
N ASP A 182 9.61 11.89 -9.04
CA ASP A 182 8.80 13.10 -9.16
C ASP A 182 7.51 12.91 -9.98
N ASP A 183 7.46 11.88 -10.85
CA ASP A 183 6.26 11.48 -11.59
C ASP A 183 5.33 10.51 -10.79
N GLY A 184 5.67 10.19 -9.54
CA GLY A 184 4.94 9.22 -8.71
C GLY A 184 5.35 7.76 -8.92
N SER A 185 6.18 7.44 -9.90
CA SER A 185 6.78 6.11 -10.03
C SER A 185 7.64 5.78 -8.80
N TRP A 186 7.77 4.50 -8.48
CA TRP A 186 8.55 4.10 -7.31
C TRP A 186 9.25 2.76 -7.49
N GLY A 187 10.34 2.59 -6.77
CA GLY A 187 11.06 1.33 -6.66
C GLY A 187 11.24 0.93 -5.19
N LEU A 188 11.42 -0.36 -4.95
CA LEU A 188 11.66 -0.91 -3.62
C LEU A 188 12.81 -1.91 -3.66
N ILE A 189 13.79 -1.72 -2.78
CA ILE A 189 14.92 -2.61 -2.53
C ILE A 189 14.83 -3.09 -1.08
N ARG A 190 14.78 -4.42 -0.88
CA ARG A 190 14.68 -5.00 0.47
C ARG A 190 15.16 -6.45 0.53
#